data_97e360cc29482203b197f1a104197e71
#
_entry.id   97e360cc29482203b197f1a104197e71
#
_cell.length_a   1.000
_cell.length_b   1.000
_cell.length_c   1.000
_cell.angle_alpha   90.00
_cell.angle_beta   90.00
_cell.angle_gamma   90.00
#
_symmetry.space_group_name_H-M   'P 1'
#
loop_
_entity.id
_entity.type
_entity.pdbx_description
1 polymer ?
#
loop_
_entity_poly.entity_id
_entity_poly.type
_entity_poly.pdbx_seq_one_letter_code
_entity_poly.pdbx_strand_id
1 'polypeptide(L)'
;MVRARVRRHLELLQRDHPSLRRHQIIESEPGRDYKWRIIVPRATFARVVAAMVAGIGYGNFKGACAASPDLDPAYNTALHDVWAVFRRLQK
;
A
#
# COMPACT_ATOMS: atom_id res chain seq x y z
N MET A 1 0.56 1.77 13.78
CA MET A 1 1.59 1.03 13.02
C MET A 1 1.06 0.74 11.62
N VAL A 2 1.86 1.05 10.62
CA VAL A 2 1.54 0.76 9.22
C VAL A 2 2.43 -0.38 8.76
N ARG A 3 1.84 -1.40 8.16
CA ARG A 3 2.55 -2.62 7.76
C ARG A 3 2.41 -2.87 6.27
N ALA A 4 3.44 -3.46 5.67
CA ALA A 4 3.42 -3.86 4.27
C ALA A 4 4.22 -5.16 4.07
N ARG A 5 3.84 -5.91 3.04
CA ARG A 5 4.58 -7.11 2.64
C ARG A 5 5.77 -6.76 1.74
N VAL A 6 5.69 -5.65 1.05
CA VAL A 6 6.70 -5.17 0.11
C VAL A 6 7.28 -3.86 0.64
N ARG A 7 8.59 -3.80 0.84
CA ARG A 7 9.27 -2.61 1.35
C ARG A 7 9.00 -1.38 0.49
N ARG A 8 8.99 -1.56 -0.83
CA ARG A 8 8.77 -0.49 -1.79
C ARG A 8 7.46 0.27 -1.54
N HIS A 9 6.43 -0.42 -1.06
CA HIS A 9 5.15 0.23 -0.76
C HIS A 9 5.28 1.29 0.33
N LEU A 10 6.07 1.03 1.36
CA LEU A 10 6.34 2.02 2.41
C LEU A 10 7.22 3.16 1.91
N GLU A 11 8.19 2.83 1.06
CA GLU A 11 9.04 3.85 0.43
C GLU A 11 8.22 4.80 -0.44
N LEU A 12 7.25 4.30 -1.19
CA LEU A 12 6.35 5.11 -2.00
C LEU A 12 5.46 6.00 -1.13
N LEU A 13 4.96 5.47 -0.01
CA LEU A 13 4.21 6.29 0.94
C LEU A 13 5.05 7.44 1.47
N GLN A 14 6.30 7.18 1.81
CA GLN A 14 7.23 8.21 2.28
C GLN A 14 7.55 9.23 1.20
N ARG A 15 7.67 8.77 -0.05
CA ARG A 15 7.89 9.66 -1.20
C ARG A 15 6.74 10.66 -1.34
N ASP A 16 5.52 10.18 -1.27
CA ASP A 16 4.32 10.97 -1.55
C ASP A 16 3.83 11.76 -0.34
N HIS A 17 4.23 11.36 0.88
CA HIS A 17 3.80 11.99 2.12
C HIS A 17 5.00 12.33 3.01
N PRO A 18 5.50 13.57 2.90
CA PRO A 18 6.70 14.00 3.62
C PRO A 18 6.63 13.79 5.14
N SER A 19 5.44 13.86 5.74
CA SER A 19 5.26 13.64 7.18
C SER A 19 5.66 12.24 7.63
N LEU A 20 5.77 11.28 6.71
CA LEU A 20 6.17 9.90 7.03
C LEU A 20 7.68 9.67 6.91
N ARG A 21 8.41 10.59 6.29
CA ARG A 21 9.85 10.38 5.97
C ARG A 21 10.75 10.25 7.18
N ARG A 22 10.38 10.88 8.30
CA ARG A 22 11.16 10.81 9.54
C ARG A 22 10.94 9.51 10.30
N HIS A 23 9.99 8.69 9.89
CA HIS A 23 9.70 7.40 10.52
C HIS A 23 10.41 6.30 9.75
N GLN A 24 11.37 5.64 10.42
CA GLN A 24 12.20 4.62 9.79
C GLN A 24 11.38 3.39 9.41
N ILE A 25 11.67 2.83 8.23
CA ILE A 25 11.13 1.53 7.83
C ILE A 25 11.87 0.45 8.60
N ILE A 26 11.12 -0.37 9.30
CA ILE A 26 11.66 -1.42 10.18
C ILE A 26 11.31 -2.78 9.57
N GLU A 27 12.31 -3.67 9.52
CA GLU A 27 12.09 -5.06 9.16
C GLU A 27 11.56 -5.82 10.37
N SER A 28 10.47 -6.55 10.17
CA SER A 28 9.87 -7.37 11.24
C SER A 28 10.70 -8.62 11.49
N GLU A 29 10.57 -9.19 12.69
CA GLU A 29 11.20 -10.47 13.03
C GLU A 29 10.73 -11.57 12.07
N PRO A 30 11.58 -12.60 11.83
CA PRO A 30 11.21 -13.75 11.00
C PRO A 30 9.91 -14.40 11.50
N GLY A 31 9.06 -14.82 10.58
CA GLY A 31 7.80 -15.47 10.89
C GLY A 31 6.60 -14.54 11.04
N ARG A 32 6.79 -13.22 10.94
CA ARG A 32 5.68 -12.27 10.96
C ARG A 32 5.02 -12.19 9.58
N ASP A 33 3.69 -11.96 9.56
CA ASP A 33 2.90 -11.86 8.33
C ASP A 33 3.36 -10.72 7.43
N TYR A 34 3.67 -9.57 8.04
CA TYR A 34 4.11 -8.38 7.31
C TYR A 34 5.57 -8.12 7.62
N LYS A 35 6.40 -8.22 6.59
CA LYS A 35 7.85 -8.11 6.76
C LYS A 35 8.30 -6.69 7.10
N TRP A 36 7.58 -5.67 6.64
CA TRP A 36 7.99 -4.27 6.75
C TRP A 36 6.96 -3.45 7.50
N ARG A 37 7.42 -2.48 8.30
CA ARG A 37 6.53 -1.60 9.05
C ARG A 37 7.16 -0.25 9.31
N ILE A 38 6.30 0.75 9.55
CA ILE A 38 6.66 2.03 10.15
C ILE A 38 5.74 2.29 11.34
N ILE A 39 6.27 2.95 12.36
CA ILE A 39 5.51 3.32 13.54
C ILE A 39 5.30 4.83 13.49
N VAL A 40 4.05 5.25 13.32
CA VAL A 40 3.69 6.66 13.21
C VAL A 40 2.53 6.97 14.15
N PRO A 41 2.42 8.22 14.64
CA PRO A 41 1.24 8.63 15.41
C PRO A 41 -0.04 8.46 14.58
N ARG A 42 -1.10 8.03 15.22
CA ARG A 42 -2.39 7.82 14.54
C ARG A 42 -2.88 9.08 13.83
N ALA A 43 -2.78 10.23 14.48
CA ALA A 43 -3.21 11.49 13.89
C ALA A 43 -2.43 11.84 12.62
N THR A 44 -1.13 11.56 12.59
CA THR A 44 -0.30 11.78 11.41
C THR A 44 -0.78 10.90 10.26
N PHE A 45 -0.99 9.62 10.52
CA PHE A 45 -1.43 8.69 9.47
C PHE A 45 -2.86 8.96 9.03
N ALA A 46 -3.74 9.40 9.93
CA ALA A 46 -5.10 9.80 9.57
C ALA A 46 -5.09 10.92 8.52
N ARG A 47 -4.19 11.90 8.67
CA ARG A 47 -4.05 12.97 7.67
C ARG A 47 -3.52 12.44 6.33
N VAL A 48 -2.60 11.48 6.37
CA VAL A 48 -2.09 10.84 5.16
C VAL A 48 -3.21 10.11 4.42
N VAL A 49 -4.01 9.32 5.13
CA VAL A 49 -5.14 8.59 4.53
C VAL A 49 -6.16 9.55 3.95
N ALA A 50 -6.48 10.64 4.67
CA ALA A 50 -7.38 11.68 4.15
C ALA A 50 -6.87 12.29 2.85
N ALA A 51 -5.56 12.58 2.77
CA ALA A 51 -4.94 13.10 1.56
C ALA A 51 -5.01 12.08 0.42
N MET A 52 -4.78 10.80 0.70
CA MET A 52 -4.88 9.73 -0.28
C MET A 52 -6.29 9.64 -0.85
N VAL A 53 -7.31 9.68 0.00
CA VAL A 53 -8.71 9.63 -0.42
C VAL A 53 -9.06 10.85 -1.27
N ALA A 54 -8.66 12.05 -0.85
CA ALA A 54 -8.90 13.28 -1.59
C ALA A 54 -8.21 13.29 -2.97
N GLY A 55 -7.10 12.55 -3.10
CA GLY A 55 -6.33 12.46 -4.33
C GLY A 55 -6.83 11.41 -5.32
N ILE A 56 -7.87 10.63 -4.99
CA ILE A 56 -8.40 9.62 -5.88
C ILE A 56 -9.03 10.29 -7.10
N GLY A 57 -8.42 10.05 -8.28
CA GLY A 57 -8.90 10.61 -9.54
C GLY A 57 -9.22 9.56 -10.59
N TYR A 58 -9.18 8.28 -10.23
CA TYR A 58 -9.44 7.18 -11.16
C TYR A 58 -10.85 6.63 -10.96
N GLY A 59 -11.49 6.22 -12.07
CA GLY A 59 -12.81 5.56 -12.01
C GLY A 59 -12.73 4.05 -11.84
N ASN A 60 -11.55 3.44 -12.09
CA ASN A 60 -11.35 2.00 -12.01
C ASN A 60 -10.00 1.71 -11.36
N PHE A 61 -10.04 1.15 -10.16
CA PHE A 61 -8.84 0.83 -9.39
C PHE A 61 -7.95 -0.20 -10.10
N LYS A 62 -8.53 -1.24 -10.71
CA LYS A 62 -7.76 -2.26 -11.43
C LYS A 62 -6.98 -1.65 -12.59
N GLY A 63 -7.64 -0.81 -13.37
CA GLY A 63 -6.99 -0.12 -14.49
C GLY A 63 -5.90 0.83 -14.02
N ALA A 64 -6.13 1.55 -12.92
CA ALA A 64 -5.14 2.45 -12.34
C ALA A 64 -3.91 1.67 -11.86
N CYS A 65 -4.09 0.51 -11.21
CA CYS A 65 -2.99 -0.35 -10.79
C CYS A 65 -2.19 -0.87 -11.98
N ALA A 66 -2.88 -1.35 -13.03
CA ALA A 66 -2.22 -1.88 -14.23
C ALA A 66 -1.42 -0.80 -14.97
N ALA A 67 -1.88 0.44 -14.95
CA ALA A 67 -1.22 1.57 -15.61
C ALA A 67 -0.12 2.21 -14.76
N SER A 68 -0.05 1.90 -13.47
CA SER A 68 0.91 2.54 -12.56
C SER A 68 2.34 2.09 -12.84
N PRO A 69 3.29 3.01 -13.04
CA PRO A 69 4.70 2.65 -13.18
C PRO A 69 5.34 2.24 -11.84
N ASP A 70 4.67 2.51 -10.73
CA ASP A 70 5.18 2.23 -9.38
C ASP A 70 4.96 0.79 -8.92
N LEU A 71 4.02 0.07 -9.54
CA LEU A 71 3.70 -1.31 -9.19
C LEU A 71 4.40 -2.26 -10.16
N ASP A 72 5.13 -3.22 -9.63
CA ASP A 72 5.79 -4.20 -10.47
C ASP A 72 4.79 -5.24 -11.04
N PRO A 73 5.17 -5.93 -12.14
CA PRO A 73 4.27 -6.90 -12.78
C PRO A 73 3.86 -8.06 -11.86
N ALA A 74 4.73 -8.51 -10.98
CA ALA A 74 4.43 -9.60 -10.05
C ALA A 74 3.35 -9.18 -9.06
N TYR A 75 3.40 -7.93 -8.56
CA TYR A 75 2.38 -7.41 -7.68
C TYR A 75 1.04 -7.25 -8.39
N ASN A 76 1.04 -6.75 -9.62
CA ASN A 76 -0.18 -6.66 -10.42
C ASN A 76 -0.80 -8.02 -10.67
N THR A 77 0.00 -9.04 -10.96
CA THR A 77 -0.47 -10.41 -11.11
C THR A 77 -1.12 -10.91 -9.83
N ALA A 78 -0.48 -10.68 -8.67
CA ALA A 78 -1.04 -11.07 -7.37
C ALA A 78 -2.37 -10.39 -7.10
N LEU A 79 -2.52 -9.09 -7.44
CA LEU A 79 -3.80 -8.39 -7.31
C LEU A 79 -4.90 -9.02 -8.16
N HIS A 80 -4.59 -9.39 -9.40
CA HIS A 80 -5.56 -10.09 -10.27
C HIS A 80 -5.98 -11.41 -9.68
N ASP A 81 -5.06 -12.17 -9.09
CA ASP A 81 -5.37 -13.45 -8.45
C ASP A 81 -6.32 -13.27 -7.26
N VAL A 82 -6.08 -12.25 -6.42
CA VAL A 82 -6.95 -11.91 -5.28
C VAL A 82 -8.35 -11.56 -5.77
N TRP A 83 -8.46 -10.72 -6.79
CA TRP A 83 -9.75 -10.33 -7.36
C TRP A 83 -10.49 -11.53 -7.94
N ALA A 84 -9.79 -12.44 -8.60
CA ALA A 84 -10.39 -13.66 -9.15
C ALA A 84 -10.96 -14.54 -8.03
N VAL A 85 -10.26 -14.65 -6.90
CA VAL A 85 -10.74 -15.40 -5.75
C VAL A 85 -12.02 -14.77 -5.19
N PHE A 86 -12.03 -13.45 -4.96
CA PHE A 86 -13.18 -12.76 -4.41
C PHE A 86 -14.37 -12.73 -5.35
N ARG A 87 -14.13 -12.73 -6.66
CA ARG A 87 -15.20 -12.79 -7.66
C ARG A 87 -16.08 -14.03 -7.51
N ARG A 88 -15.54 -15.11 -7.00
CA ARG A 88 -16.31 -16.33 -6.74
C ARG A 88 -17.40 -16.16 -5.70
N LEU A 89 -17.33 -15.11 -4.88
CA LEU A 89 -18.33 -14.78 -3.87
C LEU A 89 -19.55 -14.10 -4.49
N GLN A 90 -19.45 -13.57 -5.70
CA GLN A 90 -20.55 -12.98 -6.44
C GLN A 90 -21.35 -14.10 -7.11
N LYS A 91 -22.60 -14.23 -6.71
CA LYS A 91 -23.50 -15.26 -7.22
C LYS A 91 -24.64 -14.65 -7.99
#